data_3b6372a434b49cdd5021250c208bad0a
#
_entry.id   3b6372a434b49cdd5021250c208bad0a
#
_cell.length_a   1.000
_cell.length_b   1.000
_cell.length_c   1.000
_cell.angle_alpha   90.00
_cell.angle_beta   90.00
_cell.angle_gamma   90.00
#
_symmetry.space_group_name_H-M   'P 1'
#
loop_
_entity.id
_entity.type
_entity.pdbx_description
1 polymer ?
#
loop_
_entity_poly.entity_id
_entity_poly.type
_entity_poly.pdbx_seq_one_letter_code
_entity_poly.pdbx_strand_id
1 'polypeptide(L)'
;MIKFFVILTIISYSFCQDYINVTFKVDMSNETISENGIHIMGSDDTYTSFGIDITSNATIPAWNPSSLQLSDDDLDNIYEVTISLLPNTQYLYKFINGNVFGDDELENRSLLTVDENVILEPVCFNSIELCDFFDGIELASLEFTTNLSNAIANNGFTLGNLIIVRWGYADTQLIERTDTLNTEGFGTNFSKTIEIPKINLEKGLFYQYYKIVDNIQFREVYFNFDYNGDDQNLAERRFFNFDENTLEGSSVIIDDSINSNVDARRSPLFMNTNQINQEITVTWEVDMRPAYYQIYSGSTLNDIQGVIDILSPNDVYQLGVWMNGPATFFANGEEWTPWGLTLANTDSKKMVDDGTNGDSVAGDRIYTIQLNYNEESTFGQEFKLGIGGGDNESGYGLNHIENINLSNPRIKTYWGSINPLFYNAWDYDLNEPTIEACGGVSGDTNNDSEVDILDIVMIVDHLTSEALLIGDSLCQADINFDLSVDILDVVIIVSVILQN
;
A
#
# COMPACT_ATOMS: atom_id res chain seq x y z
N MET A 1 33.70 -55.22 -24.32
CA MET A 1 33.19 -54.64 -23.07
C MET A 1 33.87 -53.30 -22.87
N ILE A 2 33.30 -52.23 -23.42
CA ILE A 2 33.87 -50.85 -23.36
C ILE A 2 33.12 -50.15 -22.19
N LYS A 3 33.89 -49.79 -21.15
CA LYS A 3 33.37 -49.00 -20.03
C LYS A 3 33.39 -47.51 -20.41
N PHE A 4 32.24 -46.91 -20.55
CA PHE A 4 32.07 -45.46 -20.62
C PHE A 4 32.20 -44.88 -19.20
N PHE A 5 33.21 -44.04 -19.00
CA PHE A 5 33.33 -43.16 -17.85
C PHE A 5 32.57 -41.87 -18.16
N VAL A 6 31.45 -41.63 -17.48
CA VAL A 6 30.78 -40.32 -17.51
C VAL A 6 31.46 -39.45 -16.48
N ILE A 7 32.17 -38.43 -16.94
CA ILE A 7 32.73 -37.37 -16.10
C ILE A 7 31.58 -36.35 -15.89
N LEU A 8 31.03 -36.32 -14.69
CA LEU A 8 30.08 -35.33 -14.27
C LEU A 8 30.86 -34.03 -13.89
N THR A 9 30.92 -33.07 -14.79
CA THR A 9 31.45 -31.74 -14.48
C THR A 9 30.35 -30.98 -13.68
N ILE A 10 30.56 -30.83 -12.38
CA ILE A 10 29.81 -29.91 -11.54
C ILE A 10 30.27 -28.51 -11.88
N ILE A 11 29.47 -27.78 -12.66
CA ILE A 11 29.66 -26.34 -12.87
C ILE A 11 29.09 -25.67 -11.61
N SER A 12 29.98 -25.29 -10.68
CA SER A 12 29.63 -24.39 -9.59
C SER A 12 29.44 -22.99 -10.21
N TYR A 13 28.18 -22.56 -10.32
CA TYR A 13 27.89 -21.15 -10.52
C TYR A 13 28.27 -20.44 -9.22
N SER A 14 29.39 -19.73 -9.25
CA SER A 14 29.68 -18.70 -8.28
C SER A 14 28.76 -17.52 -8.64
N PHE A 15 27.70 -17.31 -7.90
CA PHE A 15 26.99 -16.04 -7.93
C PHE A 15 27.98 -15.01 -7.40
N CYS A 16 28.47 -14.13 -8.28
CA CYS A 16 29.10 -12.89 -7.85
C CYS A 16 27.97 -12.07 -7.24
N GLN A 17 27.95 -11.95 -5.93
CA GLN A 17 27.02 -11.08 -5.25
C GLN A 17 27.59 -9.68 -5.44
N ASP A 18 26.92 -8.86 -6.24
CA ASP A 18 27.34 -7.48 -6.46
C ASP A 18 27.08 -6.70 -5.16
N TYR A 19 28.11 -6.06 -4.63
CA TYR A 19 28.04 -5.18 -3.47
C TYR A 19 28.01 -3.74 -3.94
N ILE A 20 27.33 -2.90 -3.18
CA ILE A 20 27.36 -1.44 -3.32
C ILE A 20 28.23 -0.83 -2.22
N ASN A 21 28.81 0.33 -2.50
CA ASN A 21 29.58 1.08 -1.52
C ASN A 21 28.68 2.13 -0.84
N VAL A 22 28.63 2.09 0.49
CA VAL A 22 27.90 3.04 1.29
C VAL A 22 28.87 3.78 2.21
N THR A 23 28.85 5.11 2.15
CA THR A 23 29.64 5.97 3.03
C THR A 23 28.74 6.43 4.17
N PHE A 24 29.06 6.01 5.39
CA PHE A 24 28.43 6.46 6.62
C PHE A 24 29.16 7.69 7.16
N LYS A 25 28.40 8.63 7.70
CA LYS A 25 28.93 9.88 8.25
C LYS A 25 28.27 10.19 9.58
N VAL A 26 29.06 10.61 10.56
CA VAL A 26 28.58 11.07 11.86
C VAL A 26 29.26 12.36 12.25
N ASP A 27 28.48 13.33 12.66
CA ASP A 27 28.96 14.59 13.22
C ASP A 27 29.17 14.47 14.71
N MET A 28 30.39 14.82 15.11
CA MET A 28 30.88 14.78 16.46
C MET A 28 31.15 16.18 17.02
N SER A 29 30.70 17.26 16.35
CA SER A 29 31.00 18.65 16.74
C SER A 29 30.63 19.01 18.16
N ASN A 30 29.59 18.38 18.71
CA ASN A 30 29.08 18.60 20.05
C ASN A 30 29.59 17.58 21.08
N GLU A 31 30.50 16.69 20.67
CA GLU A 31 30.99 15.60 21.52
C GLU A 31 32.46 15.70 21.84
N THR A 32 32.85 15.17 22.97
CA THR A 32 34.28 14.97 23.28
C THR A 32 34.71 13.63 22.71
N ILE A 33 35.62 13.66 21.73
CA ILE A 33 36.08 12.45 21.02
C ILE A 33 36.87 11.56 21.98
N SER A 34 36.50 10.28 22.01
CA SER A 34 37.21 9.24 22.75
C SER A 34 38.66 9.06 22.28
N GLU A 35 39.59 8.76 23.16
CA GLU A 35 40.97 8.40 22.81
C GLU A 35 41.02 7.15 21.91
N ASN A 36 40.00 6.31 21.91
CA ASN A 36 39.87 5.15 21.07
C ASN A 36 39.27 5.45 19.68
N GLY A 37 38.93 6.74 19.39
CA GLY A 37 38.34 7.18 18.14
C GLY A 37 36.84 6.85 18.01
N ILE A 38 36.32 7.09 16.81
CA ILE A 38 34.91 6.86 16.48
C ILE A 38 34.79 5.58 15.67
N HIS A 39 33.83 4.75 16.02
CA HIS A 39 33.55 3.49 15.35
C HIS A 39 32.09 3.38 14.92
N ILE A 40 31.78 2.41 14.07
CA ILE A 40 30.44 2.02 13.69
C ILE A 40 30.29 0.51 13.81
N MET A 41 29.14 0.05 14.28
CA MET A 41 28.76 -1.35 14.30
C MET A 41 27.36 -1.52 13.74
N GLY A 42 27.04 -2.70 13.23
CA GLY A 42 25.72 -3.00 12.74
C GLY A 42 25.60 -4.44 12.25
N SER A 43 24.50 -4.75 11.62
CA SER A 43 24.28 -6.02 10.92
C SER A 43 23.19 -5.90 9.87
N ASP A 44 23.16 -6.85 8.95
CA ASP A 44 22.02 -7.15 8.11
C ASP A 44 20.88 -7.79 8.94
N ASP A 45 19.75 -8.05 8.32
CA ASP A 45 18.57 -8.71 8.90
C ASP A 45 18.83 -10.15 9.36
N THR A 46 19.92 -10.77 8.85
CA THR A 46 20.32 -12.14 9.23
C THR A 46 21.26 -12.18 10.44
N TYR A 47 21.72 -11.03 10.94
CA TYR A 47 22.70 -10.90 12.04
C TYR A 47 24.02 -11.62 11.81
N THR A 48 24.45 -11.76 10.55
CA THR A 48 25.66 -12.49 10.19
C THR A 48 26.88 -11.59 10.01
N SER A 49 26.70 -10.41 9.40
CA SER A 49 27.76 -9.44 9.17
C SER A 49 27.21 -8.03 9.01
N PHE A 50 28.13 -7.04 9.11
CA PHE A 50 27.83 -5.63 8.78
C PHE A 50 28.39 -5.24 7.40
N GLY A 51 28.69 -6.19 6.54
CA GLY A 51 29.23 -5.95 5.21
C GLY A 51 30.73 -6.28 5.07
N ILE A 52 31.40 -5.62 4.15
CA ILE A 52 32.81 -5.82 3.82
C ILE A 52 33.57 -4.49 3.92
N ASP A 53 34.65 -4.45 4.65
CA ASP A 53 35.58 -3.33 4.68
C ASP A 53 36.26 -3.19 3.32
N ILE A 54 36.09 -2.06 2.64
CA ILE A 54 36.64 -1.81 1.29
C ILE A 54 38.16 -1.74 1.27
N THR A 55 38.80 -1.44 2.41
CA THR A 55 40.25 -1.28 2.51
C THR A 55 40.94 -2.63 2.69
N SER A 56 40.42 -3.46 3.58
CA SER A 56 41.01 -4.76 3.92
C SER A 56 40.41 -5.93 3.14
N ASN A 57 39.25 -5.73 2.50
CA ASN A 57 38.40 -6.74 1.90
C ASN A 57 37.98 -7.86 2.89
N ALA A 58 37.90 -7.52 4.17
CA ALA A 58 37.50 -8.43 5.22
C ALA A 58 36.03 -8.25 5.57
N THR A 59 35.34 -9.35 5.90
CA THR A 59 33.99 -9.29 6.42
C THR A 59 33.97 -8.60 7.80
N ILE A 60 33.11 -7.60 7.94
CA ILE A 60 32.90 -6.87 9.21
C ILE A 60 31.94 -7.70 10.07
N PRO A 61 32.37 -8.16 11.27
CA PRO A 61 31.49 -8.93 12.14
C PRO A 61 30.27 -8.13 12.58
N ALA A 62 29.13 -8.78 12.66
CA ALA A 62 27.89 -8.16 13.16
C ALA A 62 28.08 -7.66 14.61
N TRP A 63 27.61 -6.43 14.86
CA TRP A 63 27.58 -5.79 16.18
C TRP A 63 28.91 -5.82 16.95
N ASN A 64 30.03 -5.68 16.25
CA ASN A 64 31.35 -5.59 16.87
C ASN A 64 31.81 -4.13 17.00
N PRO A 65 31.86 -3.56 18.23
CA PRO A 65 32.11 -2.14 18.45
C PRO A 65 33.52 -1.67 18.11
N SER A 66 34.46 -2.58 17.87
CA SER A 66 35.87 -2.25 17.59
C SER A 66 36.33 -2.64 16.16
N SER A 67 35.41 -3.13 15.32
CA SER A 67 35.81 -3.70 14.02
C SER A 67 35.99 -2.67 12.91
N LEU A 68 35.37 -1.51 13.00
CA LEU A 68 35.37 -0.52 11.93
C LEU A 68 35.47 0.91 12.50
N GLN A 69 36.63 1.53 12.29
CA GLN A 69 36.89 2.90 12.73
C GLN A 69 36.62 3.89 11.60
N LEU A 70 36.04 5.04 11.96
CA LEU A 70 35.84 6.18 11.07
C LEU A 70 37.01 7.15 11.15
N SER A 71 37.25 7.90 10.07
CA SER A 71 38.24 8.97 10.01
C SER A 71 37.59 10.33 9.78
N ASP A 72 38.25 11.38 10.23
CA ASP A 72 37.97 12.79 9.94
C ASP A 72 39.25 13.38 9.33
N ASP A 73 39.42 13.19 8.01
CA ASP A 73 40.65 13.52 7.30
C ASP A 73 40.75 15.02 6.96
N ASP A 74 39.64 15.75 6.90
CA ASP A 74 39.58 17.17 6.59
C ASP A 74 39.35 18.07 7.82
N LEU A 75 39.21 17.46 8.99
CA LEU A 75 39.11 18.11 10.29
C LEU A 75 37.86 19.01 10.44
N ASP A 76 36.76 18.58 9.88
CA ASP A 76 35.47 19.27 9.97
C ASP A 76 34.56 18.76 11.10
N ASN A 77 35.05 17.77 11.89
CA ASN A 77 34.37 17.00 12.92
C ASN A 77 33.33 16.01 12.38
N ILE A 78 33.28 15.77 11.08
CA ILE A 78 32.46 14.72 10.50
C ILE A 78 33.34 13.49 10.28
N TYR A 79 33.07 12.45 11.01
CA TYR A 79 33.77 11.18 10.89
C TYR A 79 33.08 10.32 9.85
N GLU A 80 33.84 9.75 8.91
CA GLU A 80 33.26 8.96 7.83
C GLU A 80 33.96 7.62 7.61
N VAL A 81 33.22 6.66 7.06
CA VAL A 81 33.76 5.37 6.57
C VAL A 81 32.90 4.85 5.45
N THR A 82 33.55 4.25 4.45
CA THR A 82 32.87 3.58 3.35
C THR A 82 33.00 2.06 3.49
N ILE A 83 31.90 1.34 3.38
CA ILE A 83 31.87 -0.14 3.42
C ILE A 83 31.06 -0.65 2.23
N SER A 84 31.31 -1.91 1.85
CA SER A 84 30.50 -2.59 0.83
C SER A 84 29.38 -3.37 1.49
N LEU A 85 28.15 -3.09 1.10
CA LEU A 85 26.91 -3.72 1.59
C LEU A 85 26.21 -4.47 0.48
N LEU A 86 25.33 -5.41 0.82
CA LEU A 86 24.42 -6.02 -0.13
C LEU A 86 23.36 -5.03 -0.56
N PRO A 87 22.99 -4.95 -1.84
CA PRO A 87 21.89 -4.14 -2.31
C PRO A 87 20.54 -4.70 -1.80
N ASN A 88 19.52 -3.86 -1.78
CA ASN A 88 18.14 -4.21 -1.39
C ASN A 88 18.04 -4.95 -0.04
N THR A 89 18.92 -4.60 0.90
CA THR A 89 19.06 -5.27 2.19
C THR A 89 18.87 -4.27 3.32
N GLN A 90 18.11 -4.65 4.33
CA GLN A 90 17.91 -3.86 5.54
C GLN A 90 19.09 -4.04 6.49
N TYR A 91 19.68 -2.93 6.94
CA TYR A 91 20.74 -2.89 7.93
C TYR A 91 20.27 -2.11 9.16
N LEU A 92 20.69 -2.57 10.33
CA LEU A 92 20.65 -1.79 11.58
C LEU A 92 22.08 -1.46 11.98
N TYR A 93 22.33 -0.23 12.43
CA TYR A 93 23.67 0.21 12.81
C TYR A 93 23.63 1.25 13.93
N LYS A 94 24.78 1.48 14.57
CA LYS A 94 25.03 2.52 15.57
C LYS A 94 26.43 3.06 15.42
N PHE A 95 26.61 4.33 15.72
CA PHE A 95 27.94 4.91 15.94
C PHE A 95 28.36 4.73 17.39
N ILE A 96 29.68 4.75 17.61
CA ILE A 96 30.30 4.49 18.90
C ILE A 96 31.40 5.54 19.13
N ASN A 97 31.30 6.31 20.20
CA ASN A 97 32.35 7.25 20.61
C ASN A 97 33.37 6.52 21.51
N GLY A 98 34.09 5.58 20.91
CA GLY A 98 34.96 4.64 21.61
C GLY A 98 35.05 3.34 20.79
N ASN A 99 35.29 2.21 21.44
CA ASN A 99 35.41 0.90 20.79
C ASN A 99 34.86 -0.25 21.64
N VAL A 100 33.97 0.04 22.60
CA VAL A 100 33.33 -0.94 23.48
C VAL A 100 31.84 -0.67 23.60
N PHE A 101 31.07 -1.70 23.97
CA PHE A 101 29.66 -1.52 24.30
C PHE A 101 29.46 -0.62 25.50
N GLY A 102 28.53 0.30 25.43
CA GLY A 102 28.24 1.33 26.41
C GLY A 102 28.71 2.72 26.00
N ASP A 103 29.61 2.80 25.01
CA ASP A 103 30.02 4.04 24.35
C ASP A 103 29.23 4.27 23.03
N ASP A 104 28.25 3.39 22.73
CA ASP A 104 27.43 3.41 21.55
C ASP A 104 26.17 4.28 21.75
N GLU A 105 25.59 4.70 20.63
CA GLU A 105 24.34 5.45 20.63
C GLU A 105 23.21 4.70 21.34
N LEU A 106 22.26 5.43 21.90
CA LEU A 106 21.13 4.85 22.64
C LEU A 106 20.20 4.03 21.74
N GLU A 107 19.98 4.51 20.53
CA GLU A 107 19.04 3.92 19.57
C GLU A 107 19.76 3.34 18.35
N ASN A 108 19.20 2.27 17.76
CA ASN A 108 19.68 1.75 16.46
C ASN A 108 19.17 2.62 15.33
N ARG A 109 20.06 2.95 14.40
CA ARG A 109 19.71 3.53 13.11
C ARG A 109 19.38 2.43 12.12
N SER A 110 18.63 2.75 11.10
CA SER A 110 18.26 1.79 10.06
C SER A 110 18.59 2.32 8.66
N LEU A 111 19.02 1.43 7.78
CA LEU A 111 19.32 1.71 6.39
C LEU A 111 18.77 0.58 5.52
N LEU A 112 17.98 0.92 4.51
CA LEU A 112 17.65 0.02 3.42
C LEU A 112 18.51 0.39 2.23
N THR A 113 19.39 -0.51 1.79
CA THR A 113 20.27 -0.28 0.64
C THR A 113 19.52 -0.41 -0.68
N VAL A 114 19.98 0.32 -1.70
CA VAL A 114 19.55 0.22 -3.09
C VAL A 114 20.66 -0.39 -3.96
N ASP A 115 20.50 -0.39 -5.29
CA ASP A 115 21.47 -1.01 -6.22
C ASP A 115 22.65 -0.08 -6.60
N GLU A 116 22.80 1.08 -5.95
CA GLU A 116 23.79 2.09 -6.28
C GLU A 116 24.70 2.43 -5.09
N ASN A 117 25.89 2.95 -5.38
CA ASN A 117 26.78 3.48 -4.35
C ASN A 117 26.21 4.76 -3.76
N VAL A 118 26.33 4.93 -2.45
CA VAL A 118 25.70 6.03 -1.74
C VAL A 118 26.63 6.66 -0.71
N ILE A 119 26.56 7.98 -0.61
CA ILE A 119 27.14 8.76 0.48
C ILE A 119 25.98 9.29 1.31
N LEU A 120 25.86 8.81 2.54
CA LEU A 120 24.83 9.27 3.46
C LEU A 120 25.15 10.67 3.98
N GLU A 121 24.11 11.47 4.23
CA GLU A 121 24.27 12.76 4.91
C GLU A 121 24.78 12.54 6.34
N PRO A 122 25.58 13.45 6.91
CA PRO A 122 26.05 13.34 8.27
C PRO A 122 24.86 13.34 9.26
N VAL A 123 24.94 12.49 10.24
CA VAL A 123 23.97 12.44 11.36
C VAL A 123 24.66 12.78 12.67
N CYS A 124 23.96 13.42 13.61
CA CYS A 124 24.52 13.70 14.93
C CYS A 124 24.68 12.45 15.77
N PHE A 125 25.80 12.35 16.47
CA PHE A 125 25.97 11.30 17.47
C PHE A 125 24.91 11.38 18.56
N ASN A 126 24.33 10.23 18.89
CA ASN A 126 23.32 10.07 19.93
C ASN A 126 22.04 10.91 19.75
N SER A 127 21.81 11.43 18.56
CA SER A 127 20.60 12.15 18.19
C SER A 127 19.98 11.54 16.94
N ILE A 128 18.67 11.34 16.98
CA ILE A 128 17.90 11.03 15.77
C ILE A 128 17.56 12.31 14.99
N GLU A 129 17.87 13.47 15.57
CA GLU A 129 17.74 14.78 14.93
C GLU A 129 19.04 15.12 14.19
N LEU A 130 18.95 15.92 13.15
CA LEU A 130 20.11 16.46 12.47
C LEU A 130 20.91 17.33 13.46
N CYS A 131 22.22 17.33 13.34
CA CYS A 131 23.05 18.24 14.14
C CYS A 131 22.71 19.70 13.87
N ASP A 132 23.03 20.58 14.83
CA ASP A 132 22.98 22.05 14.65
C ASP A 132 24.00 22.54 13.58
N PHE A 133 24.15 21.75 12.49
CA PHE A 133 24.95 22.09 11.30
C PHE A 133 24.44 23.32 10.59
N PHE A 134 23.30 23.78 11.00
CA PHE A 134 22.55 24.77 10.24
C PHE A 134 22.82 26.18 10.69
N ASP A 135 23.99 26.43 11.32
CA ASP A 135 24.42 27.80 11.53
C ASP A 135 24.59 28.45 10.15
N GLY A 136 23.50 29.03 9.64
CA GLY A 136 23.42 29.67 8.35
C GLY A 136 22.66 28.92 7.25
N ILE A 137 22.17 27.68 7.46
CA ILE A 137 21.29 26.95 6.54
C ILE A 137 19.82 27.20 6.96
N GLU A 138 19.00 27.57 5.99
CA GLU A 138 17.56 27.71 6.18
C GLU A 138 16.92 26.35 6.39
N LEU A 139 16.24 26.16 7.52
CA LEU A 139 15.51 24.92 7.83
C LEU A 139 14.06 25.05 7.40
N ALA A 140 13.48 23.90 7.04
CA ALA A 140 12.06 23.70 6.87
C ALA A 140 11.53 22.68 7.88
N SER A 141 10.40 23.03 8.48
CA SER A 141 9.65 22.11 9.35
C SER A 141 8.81 21.18 8.50
N LEU A 142 8.97 19.87 8.67
CA LEU A 142 8.22 18.84 7.98
C LEU A 142 7.39 18.06 9.00
N GLU A 143 6.08 18.06 8.84
CA GLU A 143 5.17 17.31 9.71
C GLU A 143 4.54 16.14 8.95
N PHE A 144 4.79 14.91 9.43
CA PHE A 144 4.00 13.74 9.03
C PHE A 144 2.80 13.64 9.94
N THR A 145 1.60 13.56 9.38
CA THR A 145 0.37 13.35 10.15
C THR A 145 -0.51 12.28 9.51
N THR A 146 -1.16 11.47 10.33
CA THR A 146 -2.06 10.41 9.89
C THR A 146 -3.13 10.11 10.92
N ASN A 147 -4.26 9.49 10.48
CA ASN A 147 -5.34 9.04 11.34
C ASN A 147 -5.50 7.51 11.22
N LEU A 148 -5.36 6.79 12.32
CA LEU A 148 -5.42 5.33 12.35
C LEU A 148 -6.80 4.76 12.71
N SER A 149 -7.87 5.55 12.66
CA SER A 149 -9.23 5.07 12.98
C SER A 149 -9.66 3.89 12.10
N ASN A 150 -9.36 3.92 10.80
CA ASN A 150 -9.62 2.82 9.87
C ASN A 150 -8.81 1.57 10.23
N ALA A 151 -7.51 1.72 10.46
CA ALA A 151 -6.65 0.61 10.83
C ALA A 151 -7.08 -0.05 12.14
N ILE A 152 -7.63 0.73 13.08
CA ILE A 152 -8.21 0.22 14.33
C ILE A 152 -9.54 -0.49 14.07
N ALA A 153 -10.42 0.12 13.27
CA ALA A 153 -11.73 -0.42 12.97
C ALA A 153 -11.67 -1.78 12.25
N ASN A 154 -10.66 -1.97 11.39
CA ASN A 154 -10.43 -3.23 10.67
C ASN A 154 -9.45 -4.19 11.38
N ASN A 155 -9.17 -3.96 12.67
CA ASN A 155 -8.25 -4.79 13.48
C ASN A 155 -6.80 -4.85 12.97
N GLY A 156 -6.40 -3.98 12.08
CA GLY A 156 -5.02 -3.88 11.58
C GLY A 156 -4.06 -3.18 12.56
N PHE A 157 -4.58 -2.33 13.45
CA PHE A 157 -3.82 -1.61 14.45
C PHE A 157 -4.52 -1.63 15.81
N THR A 158 -3.76 -1.71 16.89
CA THR A 158 -4.27 -1.65 18.26
C THR A 158 -3.67 -0.45 18.97
N LEU A 159 -4.50 0.35 19.64
CA LEU A 159 -4.02 1.46 20.46
C LEU A 159 -3.01 0.96 21.49
N GLY A 160 -1.86 1.64 21.58
CA GLY A 160 -0.72 1.24 22.39
C GLY A 160 0.43 0.62 21.61
N ASN A 161 0.20 0.16 20.38
CA ASN A 161 1.30 -0.15 19.47
C ASN A 161 1.96 1.15 18.99
N LEU A 162 3.25 1.07 18.69
CA LEU A 162 3.95 2.21 18.09
C LEU A 162 3.66 2.26 16.59
N ILE A 163 3.62 3.48 16.08
CA ILE A 163 3.62 3.79 14.65
C ILE A 163 4.88 4.58 14.32
N ILE A 164 5.61 4.14 13.32
CA ILE A 164 6.79 4.84 12.81
C ILE A 164 6.62 5.17 11.34
N VAL A 165 7.25 6.24 10.89
CA VAL A 165 7.48 6.55 9.49
C VAL A 165 8.97 6.35 9.18
N ARG A 166 9.26 5.59 8.12
CA ARG A 166 10.59 5.53 7.51
C ARG A 166 10.56 6.36 6.26
N TRP A 167 11.50 7.24 6.13
CA TRP A 167 11.54 8.17 5.02
C TRP A 167 12.97 8.45 4.54
N GLY A 168 13.08 8.99 3.35
CA GLY A 168 14.31 9.45 2.73
C GLY A 168 14.01 10.33 1.54
N TYR A 169 15.07 10.83 0.88
CA TYR A 169 14.91 11.67 -0.30
C TYR A 169 14.67 10.82 -1.55
N ALA A 170 13.80 11.30 -2.43
CA ALA A 170 13.38 10.56 -3.61
C ALA A 170 14.51 10.39 -4.65
N ASP A 171 15.51 11.27 -4.65
CA ASP A 171 16.68 11.20 -5.54
C ASP A 171 17.63 10.07 -5.19
N THR A 172 17.82 9.76 -3.90
CA THR A 172 18.70 8.70 -3.42
C THR A 172 17.97 7.38 -3.21
N GLN A 173 16.66 7.44 -2.92
CA GLN A 173 15.80 6.31 -2.57
C GLN A 173 16.26 5.51 -1.35
N LEU A 174 17.15 6.07 -0.53
CA LEU A 174 17.61 5.49 0.72
C LEU A 174 16.73 5.93 1.88
N ILE A 175 16.45 5.01 2.82
CA ILE A 175 15.87 5.40 4.10
C ILE A 175 16.94 6.09 4.91
N GLU A 176 16.76 7.38 5.13
CA GLU A 176 17.69 8.20 5.91
C GLU A 176 17.28 8.27 7.38
N ARG A 177 15.97 8.25 7.64
CA ARG A 177 15.44 8.40 9.00
C ARG A 177 14.27 7.48 9.29
N THR A 178 14.13 7.18 10.57
CA THR A 178 12.98 6.51 11.16
C THR A 178 12.49 7.38 12.33
N ASP A 179 11.28 7.88 12.21
CA ASP A 179 10.68 8.73 13.24
C ASP A 179 9.42 8.08 13.81
N THR A 180 9.25 8.15 15.13
CA THR A 180 8.04 7.67 15.81
C THR A 180 6.98 8.75 15.81
N LEU A 181 5.79 8.42 15.31
CA LEU A 181 4.65 9.32 15.40
C LEU A 181 4.01 9.20 16.79
N ASN A 182 3.62 10.33 17.36
CA ASN A 182 2.99 10.41 18.66
C ASN A 182 1.52 10.83 18.52
N THR A 183 0.71 10.45 19.51
CA THR A 183 -0.67 10.91 19.65
C THR A 183 -0.87 11.63 20.96
N GLU A 184 -1.75 12.61 20.99
CA GLU A 184 -2.17 13.26 22.24
C GLU A 184 -3.28 12.42 22.89
N GLY A 185 -2.98 11.88 24.06
CA GLY A 185 -3.93 11.08 24.85
C GLY A 185 -4.25 9.72 24.21
N PHE A 186 -5.56 9.40 24.10
CA PHE A 186 -6.07 8.16 23.47
C PHE A 186 -6.63 8.42 22.07
N GLY A 187 -6.12 9.46 21.39
CA GLY A 187 -6.56 9.82 20.05
C GLY A 187 -6.14 8.82 18.98
N THR A 188 -6.73 8.95 17.79
CA THR A 188 -6.39 8.18 16.60
C THR A 188 -5.52 8.96 15.61
N ASN A 189 -5.29 10.24 15.86
CA ASN A 189 -4.39 11.08 15.08
C ASN A 189 -2.97 10.95 15.62
N PHE A 190 -2.04 10.68 14.75
CA PHE A 190 -0.62 10.53 15.05
C PHE A 190 0.17 11.50 14.19
N SER A 191 1.12 12.20 14.79
CA SER A 191 2.00 13.09 14.05
C SER A 191 3.43 13.10 14.57
N LYS A 192 4.34 13.57 13.73
CA LYS A 192 5.73 13.86 14.07
C LYS A 192 6.21 15.03 13.22
N THR A 193 6.69 16.07 13.88
CA THR A 193 7.37 17.19 13.23
C THR A 193 8.88 16.98 13.33
N ILE A 194 9.58 17.22 12.23
CA ILE A 194 11.03 17.17 12.11
C ILE A 194 11.52 18.43 11.39
N GLU A 195 12.80 18.75 11.54
CA GLU A 195 13.45 19.80 10.76
C GLU A 195 14.42 19.18 9.75
N ILE A 196 14.43 19.70 8.55
CA ILE A 196 15.31 19.31 7.45
C ILE A 196 15.86 20.56 6.76
N PRO A 197 17.04 20.48 6.11
CA PRO A 197 17.53 21.58 5.26
C PRO A 197 16.52 21.94 4.19
N LYS A 198 16.13 23.20 4.11
CA LYS A 198 15.13 23.64 3.14
C LYS A 198 15.54 23.33 1.69
N ILE A 199 16.83 23.39 1.38
CA ILE A 199 17.36 23.03 0.06
C ILE A 199 17.07 21.56 -0.30
N ASN A 200 16.92 20.67 0.67
CA ASN A 200 16.62 19.27 0.41
C ASN A 200 15.15 19.02 0.04
N LEU A 201 14.25 20.01 0.21
CA LEU A 201 12.86 19.89 -0.27
C LEU A 201 12.80 19.67 -1.79
N GLU A 202 13.74 20.22 -2.57
CA GLU A 202 13.79 20.02 -4.02
C GLU A 202 13.97 18.56 -4.44
N LYS A 203 14.50 17.71 -3.55
CA LYS A 203 14.75 16.29 -3.82
C LYS A 203 13.46 15.45 -3.80
N GLY A 204 12.37 15.97 -3.21
CA GLY A 204 11.18 15.18 -2.90
C GLY A 204 11.46 14.15 -1.81
N LEU A 205 10.42 13.50 -1.34
CA LEU A 205 10.51 12.46 -0.31
C LEU A 205 9.86 11.17 -0.77
N PHE A 206 10.40 10.05 -0.31
CA PHE A 206 9.66 8.80 -0.24
C PHE A 206 9.55 8.36 1.22
N TYR A 207 8.48 7.65 1.58
CA TYR A 207 8.26 7.21 2.95
C TYR A 207 7.28 6.03 3.02
N GLN A 208 7.28 5.34 4.17
CA GLN A 208 6.38 4.23 4.47
C GLN A 208 6.07 4.23 5.96
N TYR A 209 4.86 3.84 6.32
CA TYR A 209 4.47 3.63 7.70
C TYR A 209 4.66 2.17 8.13
N TYR A 210 5.07 1.99 9.38
CA TYR A 210 5.20 0.68 10.01
C TYR A 210 4.54 0.73 11.40
N LYS A 211 3.75 -0.29 11.72
CA LYS A 211 3.38 -0.56 13.10
C LYS A 211 4.44 -1.44 13.76
N ILE A 212 4.66 -1.25 15.06
CA ILE A 212 5.57 -2.07 15.86
C ILE A 212 4.75 -2.80 16.92
N VAL A 213 4.85 -4.12 16.92
CA VAL A 213 4.22 -5.02 17.88
C VAL A 213 5.30 -5.96 18.40
N ASP A 214 5.53 -6.01 19.70
CA ASP A 214 6.54 -6.87 20.33
C ASP A 214 7.93 -6.80 19.67
N ASN A 215 8.36 -5.58 19.29
CA ASN A 215 9.60 -5.27 18.56
C ASN A 215 9.66 -5.83 17.12
N ILE A 216 8.56 -6.35 16.60
CA ILE A 216 8.45 -6.75 15.18
C ILE A 216 7.78 -5.61 14.42
N GLN A 217 8.34 -5.30 13.26
CA GLN A 217 7.87 -4.24 12.39
C GLN A 217 7.00 -4.83 11.29
N PHE A 218 5.82 -4.26 11.10
CA PHE A 218 4.89 -4.64 10.05
C PHE A 218 4.64 -3.43 9.15
N ARG A 219 5.02 -3.54 7.90
CA ARG A 219 4.82 -2.51 6.90
C ARG A 219 3.33 -2.30 6.63
N GLU A 220 2.94 -1.07 6.29
CA GLU A 220 1.61 -0.77 5.80
C GLU A 220 1.31 -1.48 4.48
N VAL A 221 0.03 -1.70 4.23
CA VAL A 221 -0.48 -2.14 2.94
C VAL A 221 -0.76 -0.90 2.10
N TYR A 222 0.09 -0.65 1.13
CA TYR A 222 0.03 0.55 0.28
C TYR A 222 0.55 0.23 -1.12
N PHE A 223 -0.07 0.84 -2.13
CA PHE A 223 0.40 0.81 -3.51
C PHE A 223 0.25 2.21 -4.12
N ASN A 224 1.31 2.73 -4.69
CA ASN A 224 1.30 4.03 -5.37
C ASN A 224 0.89 3.85 -6.84
N PHE A 225 -0.35 4.15 -7.15
CA PHE A 225 -0.90 4.04 -8.51
C PHE A 225 -0.33 5.05 -9.50
N ASP A 226 0.29 6.13 -9.02
CA ASP A 226 0.96 7.12 -9.87
C ASP A 226 2.37 6.68 -10.28
N TYR A 227 2.87 5.57 -9.72
CA TYR A 227 4.19 5.06 -10.04
C TYR A 227 4.20 4.35 -11.40
N ASN A 228 5.02 4.87 -12.33
CA ASN A 228 5.13 4.38 -13.70
C ASN A 228 6.35 3.47 -13.97
N GLY A 229 7.07 3.06 -12.93
CA GLY A 229 8.25 2.20 -13.08
C GLY A 229 7.93 0.71 -13.01
N ASP A 230 8.95 -0.10 -13.27
CA ASP A 230 8.85 -1.58 -13.21
C ASP A 230 9.22 -2.14 -11.82
N ASP A 231 9.68 -1.31 -10.89
CA ASP A 231 10.08 -1.74 -9.55
C ASP A 231 8.90 -1.74 -8.58
N GLN A 232 8.40 -2.93 -8.27
CA GLN A 232 7.28 -3.11 -7.34
C GLN A 232 7.60 -2.57 -5.93
N ASN A 233 8.86 -2.65 -5.48
CA ASN A 233 9.22 -2.14 -4.15
C ASN A 233 9.07 -0.62 -4.07
N LEU A 234 9.32 0.09 -5.18
CA LEU A 234 9.08 1.54 -5.26
C LEU A 234 7.59 1.86 -5.37
N ALA A 235 6.83 1.04 -6.11
CA ALA A 235 5.37 1.20 -6.18
C ALA A 235 4.69 1.03 -4.81
N GLU A 236 5.30 0.31 -3.87
CA GLU A 236 4.80 0.12 -2.51
C GLU A 236 5.20 1.25 -1.54
N ARG A 237 5.80 2.34 -2.02
CA ARG A 237 6.22 3.50 -1.24
C ARG A 237 5.36 4.72 -1.53
N ARG A 238 5.14 5.55 -0.52
CA ARG A 238 4.54 6.86 -0.68
C ARG A 238 5.60 7.83 -1.17
N PHE A 239 5.20 8.73 -2.07
CA PHE A 239 6.04 9.81 -2.57
C PHE A 239 5.38 11.15 -2.27
N PHE A 240 6.19 12.14 -1.92
CA PHE A 240 5.75 13.52 -1.75
C PHE A 240 6.69 14.44 -2.50
N ASN A 241 6.16 15.11 -3.52
CA ASN A 241 6.88 16.15 -4.26
C ASN A 241 6.42 17.50 -3.78
N PHE A 242 7.37 18.38 -3.50
CA PHE A 242 7.08 19.74 -3.05
C PHE A 242 6.81 20.64 -4.26
N ASP A 243 5.74 21.41 -4.21
CA ASP A 243 5.42 22.42 -5.21
C ASP A 243 6.18 23.75 -4.94
N GLU A 244 6.10 24.71 -5.87
CA GLU A 244 6.80 26.00 -5.72
C GLU A 244 6.38 26.75 -4.44
N ASN A 245 5.12 26.64 -4.01
CA ASN A 245 4.63 27.31 -2.80
C ASN A 245 5.20 26.66 -1.53
N THR A 246 5.31 25.33 -1.51
CA THR A 246 5.92 24.59 -0.40
C THR A 246 7.42 24.83 -0.32
N LEU A 247 8.11 24.93 -1.45
CA LEU A 247 9.53 25.25 -1.52
C LEU A 247 9.84 26.67 -1.01
N GLU A 248 8.93 27.64 -1.21
CA GLU A 248 9.06 29.00 -0.66
C GLU A 248 8.75 29.06 0.85
N GLY A 249 7.95 28.12 1.35
CA GLY A 249 7.53 28.03 2.75
C GLY A 249 8.62 27.50 3.69
N SER A 250 8.41 27.71 4.97
CA SER A 250 9.27 27.14 6.04
C SER A 250 8.60 25.98 6.80
N SER A 251 7.39 25.61 6.41
CA SER A 251 6.64 24.51 7.06
C SER A 251 5.81 23.77 6.02
N VAL A 252 5.89 22.44 6.05
CA VAL A 252 5.16 21.52 5.16
C VAL A 252 4.48 20.45 5.99
N ILE A 253 3.22 20.16 5.67
CA ILE A 253 2.46 19.08 6.30
C ILE A 253 2.22 17.98 5.25
N ILE A 254 2.66 16.78 5.55
CA ILE A 254 2.33 15.56 4.80
C ILE A 254 1.15 14.92 5.53
N ASP A 255 -0.06 15.17 5.00
CA ASP A 255 -1.31 14.75 5.61
C ASP A 255 -1.81 13.45 4.98
N ASP A 256 -1.62 12.35 5.68
CA ASP A 256 -2.13 11.02 5.36
C ASP A 256 -3.27 10.62 6.31
N SER A 257 -4.12 11.56 6.70
CA SER A 257 -5.26 11.33 7.59
C SER A 257 -6.57 11.01 6.85
N ILE A 258 -6.56 11.02 5.52
CA ILE A 258 -7.74 10.81 4.69
C ILE A 258 -8.17 9.34 4.76
N ASN A 259 -9.45 9.13 5.05
CA ASN A 259 -10.08 7.81 5.07
C ASN A 259 -10.76 7.47 3.74
N SER A 260 -10.19 7.89 2.62
CA SER A 260 -10.67 7.58 1.29
C SER A 260 -10.11 6.24 0.80
N ASN A 261 -10.94 5.49 0.05
CA ASN A 261 -10.50 4.28 -0.64
C ASN A 261 -9.75 4.58 -1.95
N VAL A 262 -9.78 5.83 -2.41
CA VAL A 262 -9.27 6.25 -3.73
C VAL A 262 -8.11 7.22 -3.65
N ASP A 263 -7.84 7.84 -2.50
CA ASP A 263 -6.77 8.82 -2.38
C ASP A 263 -5.42 8.14 -2.12
N ALA A 264 -4.40 8.56 -2.87
CA ALA A 264 -3.01 8.13 -2.65
C ALA A 264 -2.47 8.52 -1.26
N ARG A 265 -3.11 9.48 -0.58
CA ARG A 265 -2.79 9.91 0.79
C ARG A 265 -3.67 9.27 1.86
N ARG A 266 -4.31 8.15 1.55
CA ARG A 266 -5.13 7.42 2.52
C ARG A 266 -4.34 7.05 3.77
N SER A 267 -5.05 6.98 4.88
CA SER A 267 -4.51 6.49 6.15
C SER A 267 -3.87 5.10 6.00
N PRO A 268 -2.77 4.83 6.72
CA PRO A 268 -2.12 3.53 6.68
C PRO A 268 -3.06 2.41 7.12
N LEU A 269 -3.05 1.30 6.40
CA LEU A 269 -3.70 0.04 6.76
C LEU A 269 -2.64 -1.03 6.99
N PHE A 270 -2.93 -1.98 7.87
CA PHE A 270 -1.99 -3.06 8.22
C PHE A 270 -2.67 -4.41 8.21
N MET A 271 -1.98 -5.41 7.65
CA MET A 271 -2.41 -6.80 7.77
C MET A 271 -2.25 -7.29 9.22
N ASN A 272 -3.26 -7.97 9.74
CA ASN A 272 -3.20 -8.61 11.05
C ASN A 272 -2.76 -10.06 10.90
N THR A 273 -1.53 -10.35 11.28
CA THR A 273 -0.92 -11.69 11.15
C THR A 273 -1.17 -12.60 12.35
N ASN A 274 -1.94 -12.16 13.35
CA ASN A 274 -2.32 -13.02 14.48
C ASN A 274 -3.30 -14.10 14.03
N GLN A 275 -3.25 -15.25 14.68
CA GLN A 275 -4.19 -16.34 14.45
C GLN A 275 -5.57 -16.01 15.05
N ILE A 276 -6.61 -16.50 14.40
CA ILE A 276 -8.01 -16.34 14.83
C ILE A 276 -8.31 -17.12 16.11
N ASN A 277 -7.64 -18.28 16.31
CA ASN A 277 -7.77 -19.18 17.46
C ASN A 277 -9.20 -19.71 17.70
N GLN A 278 -10.03 -19.74 16.67
CA GLN A 278 -11.36 -20.33 16.68
C GLN A 278 -11.83 -20.65 15.26
N GLU A 279 -12.82 -21.51 15.13
CA GLU A 279 -13.53 -21.70 13.87
C GLU A 279 -14.51 -20.55 13.63
N ILE A 280 -14.57 -20.03 12.40
CA ILE A 280 -15.50 -18.97 12.03
C ILE A 280 -15.89 -19.08 10.55
N THR A 281 -17.14 -18.80 10.24
CA THR A 281 -17.62 -18.57 8.87
C THR A 281 -17.63 -17.09 8.59
N VAL A 282 -16.93 -16.67 7.55
CA VAL A 282 -16.87 -15.27 7.08
C VAL A 282 -17.66 -15.15 5.78
N THR A 283 -18.51 -14.15 5.70
CA THR A 283 -19.23 -13.77 4.49
C THR A 283 -18.45 -12.69 3.77
N TRP A 284 -18.02 -12.98 2.55
CA TRP A 284 -17.33 -12.05 1.67
C TRP A 284 -18.28 -11.52 0.63
N GLU A 285 -18.32 -10.22 0.46
CA GLU A 285 -19.16 -9.52 -0.51
C GLU A 285 -18.31 -8.66 -1.43
N VAL A 286 -18.65 -8.64 -2.70
CA VAL A 286 -18.09 -7.69 -3.66
C VAL A 286 -19.21 -6.99 -4.43
N ASP A 287 -19.16 -5.67 -4.43
CA ASP A 287 -20.00 -4.85 -5.28
C ASP A 287 -19.41 -4.81 -6.70
N MET A 288 -20.14 -5.35 -7.66
CA MET A 288 -19.68 -5.49 -9.05
C MET A 288 -20.08 -4.32 -9.94
N ARG A 289 -20.82 -3.34 -9.44
CA ARG A 289 -21.25 -2.17 -10.21
C ARG A 289 -20.07 -1.34 -10.75
N PRO A 290 -18.94 -1.17 -10.01
CA PRO A 290 -17.77 -0.48 -10.56
C PRO A 290 -17.23 -1.13 -11.85
N ALA A 291 -17.22 -2.46 -11.93
CA ALA A 291 -16.81 -3.17 -13.16
C ALA A 291 -17.73 -2.85 -14.33
N TYR A 292 -19.03 -2.86 -14.08
CA TYR A 292 -20.03 -2.56 -15.11
C TYR A 292 -19.84 -1.15 -15.65
N TYR A 293 -19.80 -0.12 -14.78
CA TYR A 293 -19.68 1.27 -15.22
C TYR A 293 -18.34 1.57 -15.88
N GLN A 294 -17.26 0.90 -15.47
CA GLN A 294 -15.96 1.05 -16.12
C GLN A 294 -16.02 0.58 -17.60
N ILE A 295 -16.69 -0.52 -17.87
CA ILE A 295 -16.87 -1.00 -19.25
C ILE A 295 -17.91 -0.14 -19.99
N TYR A 296 -18.97 0.28 -19.31
CA TYR A 296 -19.99 1.16 -19.85
C TYR A 296 -19.39 2.50 -20.34
N SER A 297 -18.42 3.06 -19.64
CA SER A 297 -17.66 4.25 -20.04
C SER A 297 -16.70 4.04 -21.22
N GLY A 298 -16.63 2.82 -21.77
CA GLY A 298 -15.83 2.49 -22.95
C GLY A 298 -14.48 1.83 -22.67
N SER A 299 -14.19 1.48 -21.41
CA SER A 299 -12.99 0.74 -21.04
C SER A 299 -13.13 -0.76 -21.29
N THR A 300 -12.01 -1.48 -21.21
CA THR A 300 -11.93 -2.94 -21.30
C THR A 300 -11.23 -3.47 -20.04
N LEU A 301 -11.73 -4.55 -19.43
CA LEU A 301 -11.01 -5.23 -18.36
C LEU A 301 -10.16 -6.34 -18.96
N ASN A 302 -8.87 -6.07 -19.09
CA ASN A 302 -7.93 -6.99 -19.70
C ASN A 302 -7.48 -8.06 -18.70
N ASP A 303 -7.52 -9.32 -19.13
CA ASP A 303 -6.95 -10.43 -18.36
C ASP A 303 -5.43 -10.44 -18.51
N ILE A 304 -4.70 -10.23 -17.42
CA ILE A 304 -3.22 -10.22 -17.43
C ILE A 304 -2.61 -11.58 -17.77
N GLN A 305 -3.38 -12.68 -17.65
CA GLN A 305 -2.99 -14.01 -18.11
C GLN A 305 -3.40 -14.25 -19.57
N GLY A 306 -4.15 -13.32 -20.19
CA GLY A 306 -4.57 -13.39 -21.58
C GLY A 306 -5.59 -14.49 -21.89
N VAL A 307 -6.43 -14.86 -20.91
CA VAL A 307 -7.43 -15.93 -21.07
C VAL A 307 -8.79 -15.36 -21.48
N ILE A 308 -9.25 -14.32 -20.78
CA ILE A 308 -10.58 -13.72 -21.02
C ILE A 308 -10.59 -12.21 -20.69
N ASP A 309 -10.71 -11.39 -21.73
CA ASP A 309 -10.97 -9.96 -21.59
C ASP A 309 -12.47 -9.71 -21.50
N ILE A 310 -12.88 -8.74 -20.68
CA ILE A 310 -14.28 -8.35 -20.53
C ILE A 310 -14.51 -7.09 -21.36
N LEU A 311 -15.33 -7.21 -22.39
CA LEU A 311 -15.55 -6.19 -23.41
C LEU A 311 -16.96 -5.58 -23.37
N SER A 312 -17.90 -6.25 -22.72
CA SER A 312 -19.30 -5.84 -22.66
C SER A 312 -19.74 -5.70 -21.20
N PRO A 313 -20.47 -4.63 -20.81
CA PRO A 313 -20.99 -4.48 -19.47
C PRO A 313 -21.81 -5.69 -18.99
N ASN A 314 -22.58 -6.32 -19.90
CA ASN A 314 -23.36 -7.50 -19.55
C ASN A 314 -22.51 -8.73 -19.20
N ASP A 315 -21.29 -8.85 -19.74
CA ASP A 315 -20.39 -9.96 -19.45
C ASP A 315 -19.99 -10.01 -17.97
N VAL A 316 -19.96 -8.85 -17.28
CA VAL A 316 -19.67 -8.74 -15.85
C VAL A 316 -20.56 -9.68 -15.03
N TYR A 317 -21.85 -9.78 -15.38
CA TYR A 317 -22.82 -10.58 -14.65
C TYR A 317 -23.06 -11.96 -15.25
N GLN A 318 -22.88 -12.10 -16.58
CA GLN A 318 -23.16 -13.36 -17.26
C GLN A 318 -22.07 -14.40 -17.11
N LEU A 319 -20.80 -13.98 -17.02
CA LEU A 319 -19.65 -14.88 -16.94
C LEU A 319 -19.39 -15.41 -15.52
N GLY A 320 -19.99 -14.77 -14.51
CA GLY A 320 -19.79 -15.11 -13.10
C GLY A 320 -18.52 -14.51 -12.49
N VAL A 321 -18.45 -14.50 -11.17
CA VAL A 321 -17.40 -13.90 -10.36
C VAL A 321 -16.76 -14.95 -9.46
N TRP A 322 -15.44 -14.95 -9.35
CA TRP A 322 -14.65 -15.83 -8.47
C TRP A 322 -13.74 -15.01 -7.59
N MET A 323 -13.61 -15.46 -6.34
CA MET A 323 -12.60 -15.00 -5.40
C MET A 323 -11.42 -15.98 -5.42
N ASN A 324 -10.19 -15.49 -5.51
CA ASN A 324 -8.98 -16.31 -5.59
C ASN A 324 -7.88 -15.72 -4.69
N GLY A 325 -7.02 -16.56 -4.12
CA GLY A 325 -5.94 -16.14 -3.24
C GLY A 325 -5.94 -16.86 -1.89
N PRO A 326 -5.01 -16.50 -0.97
CA PRO A 326 -4.87 -17.11 0.35
C PRO A 326 -6.17 -17.16 1.16
N ALA A 327 -7.02 -16.13 1.06
CA ALA A 327 -8.33 -16.09 1.70
C ALA A 327 -9.23 -17.27 1.35
N THR A 328 -9.02 -17.91 0.19
CA THR A 328 -9.83 -19.01 -0.32
C THR A 328 -9.18 -20.39 -0.12
N PHE A 329 -8.07 -20.48 0.62
CA PHE A 329 -7.33 -21.73 0.82
C PHE A 329 -8.23 -22.88 1.30
N PHE A 330 -9.10 -22.62 2.26
CA PHE A 330 -9.97 -23.66 2.83
C PHE A 330 -11.14 -24.06 1.91
N ALA A 331 -11.36 -23.36 0.78
CA ALA A 331 -12.39 -23.73 -0.19
C ALA A 331 -12.01 -24.98 -1.00
N ASN A 332 -10.73 -25.14 -1.37
CA ASN A 332 -10.25 -26.26 -2.19
C ASN A 332 -8.83 -26.76 -1.83
N GLY A 333 -8.17 -26.16 -0.81
CA GLY A 333 -6.81 -26.48 -0.40
C GLY A 333 -5.71 -25.82 -1.23
N GLU A 334 -6.05 -24.87 -2.09
CA GLU A 334 -5.11 -24.08 -2.88
C GLU A 334 -5.30 -22.59 -2.58
N GLU A 335 -4.22 -21.87 -2.33
CA GLU A 335 -4.25 -20.41 -2.19
C GLU A 335 -4.62 -19.78 -3.53
N TRP A 336 -3.77 -19.92 -4.51
CA TRP A 336 -3.99 -19.44 -5.86
C TRP A 336 -4.33 -20.59 -6.81
N THR A 337 -5.61 -20.76 -7.11
CA THR A 337 -6.05 -21.65 -8.19
C THR A 337 -5.66 -21.03 -9.52
N PRO A 338 -5.10 -21.81 -10.49
CA PRO A 338 -4.74 -21.24 -11.80
C PRO A 338 -5.89 -20.52 -12.46
N TRP A 339 -5.64 -19.27 -12.86
CA TRP A 339 -6.60 -18.42 -13.55
C TRP A 339 -7.07 -19.05 -14.86
N GLY A 340 -8.21 -18.64 -15.36
CA GLY A 340 -8.85 -19.14 -16.56
C GLY A 340 -9.78 -20.31 -16.29
N LEU A 341 -9.78 -21.30 -17.16
CA LEU A 341 -10.72 -22.43 -17.11
C LEU A 341 -10.63 -23.24 -15.81
N THR A 342 -9.47 -23.30 -15.16
CA THR A 342 -9.30 -24.02 -13.89
C THR A 342 -10.12 -23.33 -12.80
N LEU A 343 -9.93 -22.03 -12.62
CA LEU A 343 -10.71 -21.27 -11.65
C LEU A 343 -12.19 -21.23 -12.01
N ALA A 344 -12.53 -21.02 -13.28
CA ALA A 344 -13.92 -20.98 -13.76
C ALA A 344 -14.69 -22.30 -13.49
N ASN A 345 -13.98 -23.44 -13.36
CA ASN A 345 -14.57 -24.72 -13.01
C ASN A 345 -14.44 -25.05 -11.51
N THR A 346 -14.00 -24.11 -10.68
CA THR A 346 -13.86 -24.30 -9.22
C THR A 346 -15.04 -23.66 -8.51
N ASP A 347 -16.15 -24.37 -8.40
CA ASP A 347 -17.42 -23.88 -7.82
C ASP A 347 -17.27 -23.41 -6.37
N SER A 348 -16.32 -24.01 -5.61
CA SER A 348 -16.07 -23.64 -4.20
C SER A 348 -15.46 -22.23 -4.00
N LYS A 349 -14.98 -21.60 -5.07
CA LYS A 349 -14.47 -20.22 -5.10
C LYS A 349 -15.38 -19.25 -5.85
N LYS A 350 -16.52 -19.75 -6.36
CA LYS A 350 -17.49 -18.93 -7.08
C LYS A 350 -18.37 -18.15 -6.13
N MET A 351 -18.50 -16.86 -6.40
CA MET A 351 -19.41 -15.97 -5.70
C MET A 351 -20.78 -15.96 -6.40
N VAL A 352 -21.85 -15.72 -5.65
CA VAL A 352 -23.24 -15.74 -6.14
C VAL A 352 -23.97 -14.45 -5.78
N ASP A 353 -24.95 -14.09 -6.62
CA ASP A 353 -25.88 -12.99 -6.44
C ASP A 353 -27.31 -13.53 -6.71
N ASP A 354 -27.73 -14.52 -5.88
CA ASP A 354 -28.96 -15.28 -6.07
C ASP A 354 -29.80 -15.50 -4.78
N GLY A 355 -29.44 -14.79 -3.69
CA GLY A 355 -30.08 -14.92 -2.38
C GLY A 355 -29.63 -16.15 -1.60
N THR A 356 -28.56 -16.84 -2.02
CA THR A 356 -28.00 -18.00 -1.31
C THR A 356 -26.58 -17.76 -0.84
N ASN A 357 -26.00 -18.74 -0.10
CA ASN A 357 -24.58 -18.71 0.33
C ASN A 357 -24.15 -17.40 1.03
N GLY A 358 -25.06 -16.84 1.86
CA GLY A 358 -24.83 -15.59 2.60
C GLY A 358 -25.24 -14.33 1.87
N ASP A 359 -25.62 -14.43 0.59
CA ASP A 359 -26.22 -13.35 -0.15
C ASP A 359 -27.59 -12.97 0.46
N SER A 360 -27.80 -11.67 0.68
CA SER A 360 -28.98 -11.14 1.35
C SER A 360 -30.10 -10.77 0.38
N VAL A 361 -29.74 -10.36 -0.84
CA VAL A 361 -30.69 -9.84 -1.85
C VAL A 361 -30.27 -10.29 -3.24
N ALA A 362 -31.02 -11.20 -3.82
CA ALA A 362 -30.73 -11.68 -5.17
C ALA A 362 -30.84 -10.57 -6.22
N GLY A 363 -29.85 -10.44 -7.07
CA GLY A 363 -29.84 -9.53 -8.21
C GLY A 363 -29.46 -8.09 -7.90
N ASP A 364 -28.93 -7.79 -6.69
CA ASP A 364 -28.50 -6.45 -6.29
C ASP A 364 -27.07 -6.08 -6.72
N ARG A 365 -26.42 -6.98 -7.49
CA ARG A 365 -25.05 -6.83 -8.01
C ARG A 365 -23.96 -6.92 -6.95
N ILE A 366 -24.32 -7.37 -5.75
CA ILE A 366 -23.39 -7.67 -4.67
C ILE A 366 -23.21 -9.19 -4.63
N TYR A 367 -22.08 -9.66 -5.15
CA TYR A 367 -21.75 -11.08 -5.20
C TYR A 367 -21.18 -11.54 -3.86
N THR A 368 -21.59 -12.71 -3.40
CA THR A 368 -21.29 -13.20 -2.05
C THR A 368 -20.73 -14.61 -2.07
N ILE A 369 -19.80 -14.88 -1.15
CA ILE A 369 -19.30 -16.23 -0.85
C ILE A 369 -19.11 -16.37 0.66
N GLN A 370 -19.46 -17.53 1.24
CA GLN A 370 -19.14 -17.88 2.62
C GLN A 370 -17.96 -18.85 2.67
N LEU A 371 -16.93 -18.45 3.42
CA LEU A 371 -15.74 -19.25 3.64
C LEU A 371 -15.57 -19.58 5.11
N ASN A 372 -15.17 -20.83 5.40
CA ASN A 372 -14.89 -21.29 6.75
C ASN A 372 -13.40 -21.19 7.04
N TYR A 373 -13.04 -20.59 8.16
CA TYR A 373 -11.68 -20.48 8.67
C TYR A 373 -11.54 -21.30 9.96
N ASN A 374 -10.35 -21.81 10.19
CA ASN A 374 -10.04 -22.59 11.39
C ASN A 374 -9.19 -21.78 12.39
N GLU A 375 -8.83 -22.42 13.51
CA GLU A 375 -8.04 -21.82 14.59
C GLU A 375 -6.64 -21.33 14.14
N GLU A 376 -6.06 -21.94 13.11
CA GLU A 376 -4.72 -21.61 12.60
C GLU A 376 -4.75 -20.47 11.56
N SER A 377 -5.93 -20.12 11.06
CA SER A 377 -6.10 -19.03 10.10
C SER A 377 -5.70 -17.70 10.72
N THR A 378 -5.09 -16.81 9.94
CA THR A 378 -4.78 -15.44 10.37
C THR A 378 -5.98 -14.52 10.19
N PHE A 379 -6.02 -13.41 10.94
CA PHE A 379 -7.03 -12.38 10.71
C PHE A 379 -6.89 -11.72 9.34
N GLY A 380 -5.66 -11.39 8.93
CA GLY A 380 -5.37 -10.77 7.64
C GLY A 380 -5.52 -11.78 6.50
N GLN A 381 -6.29 -11.41 5.49
CA GLN A 381 -6.62 -12.25 4.36
C GLN A 381 -6.31 -11.50 3.06
N GLU A 382 -5.64 -12.18 2.14
CA GLU A 382 -5.27 -11.65 0.82
C GLU A 382 -6.07 -12.38 -0.26
N PHE A 383 -6.59 -11.63 -1.23
CA PHE A 383 -7.35 -12.19 -2.35
C PHE A 383 -7.42 -11.23 -3.53
N LYS A 384 -7.86 -11.74 -4.67
CA LYS A 384 -8.19 -11.01 -5.87
C LYS A 384 -9.46 -11.57 -6.49
N LEU A 385 -10.18 -10.74 -7.19
CA LEU A 385 -11.42 -11.10 -7.85
C LEU A 385 -11.19 -11.36 -9.35
N GLY A 386 -12.04 -12.17 -9.95
CA GLY A 386 -11.97 -12.46 -11.37
C GLY A 386 -13.34 -12.72 -12.00
N ILE A 387 -13.63 -12.10 -13.12
CA ILE A 387 -14.81 -12.35 -13.93
C ILE A 387 -14.50 -13.48 -14.89
N GLY A 388 -15.39 -14.48 -15.01
CA GLY A 388 -15.21 -15.60 -15.91
C GLY A 388 -14.01 -16.50 -15.58
N GLY A 389 -13.47 -16.39 -14.35
CA GLY A 389 -12.26 -17.04 -13.88
C GLY A 389 -10.96 -16.38 -14.37
N GLY A 390 -11.02 -15.22 -15.03
CA GLY A 390 -9.85 -14.47 -15.51
C GLY A 390 -9.20 -13.65 -14.40
N ASP A 391 -7.94 -13.25 -14.60
CA ASP A 391 -7.20 -12.30 -13.78
C ASP A 391 -7.36 -10.89 -14.37
N ASN A 392 -8.58 -10.36 -14.27
CA ASN A 392 -9.03 -9.17 -15.00
C ASN A 392 -9.53 -8.02 -14.11
N GLU A 393 -9.33 -8.10 -12.79
CA GLU A 393 -9.68 -7.01 -11.91
C GLU A 393 -8.64 -5.88 -11.97
N SER A 394 -7.35 -6.18 -11.96
CA SER A 394 -6.30 -5.17 -11.96
C SER A 394 -4.95 -5.76 -12.37
N GLY A 395 -3.92 -4.91 -12.46
CA GLY A 395 -2.57 -5.29 -12.81
C GLY A 395 -1.94 -6.34 -11.90
N TYR A 396 -0.80 -6.85 -12.32
CA TYR A 396 -0.05 -7.87 -11.58
C TYR A 396 0.39 -7.35 -10.20
N GLY A 397 0.21 -8.19 -9.17
CA GLY A 397 0.64 -7.87 -7.80
C GLY A 397 -0.32 -7.00 -6.99
N LEU A 398 -1.44 -6.53 -7.57
CA LEU A 398 -2.47 -5.81 -6.83
C LEU A 398 -3.51 -6.79 -6.30
N ASN A 399 -3.62 -6.89 -4.98
CA ASN A 399 -4.55 -7.78 -4.29
C ASN A 399 -5.30 -7.02 -3.21
N HIS A 400 -6.52 -7.47 -2.92
CA HIS A 400 -7.24 -7.04 -1.72
C HIS A 400 -6.57 -7.60 -0.48
N ILE A 401 -6.51 -6.80 0.57
CA ILE A 401 -6.09 -7.22 1.90
C ILE A 401 -7.12 -6.73 2.90
N GLU A 402 -7.76 -7.68 3.57
CA GLU A 402 -8.80 -7.41 4.54
C GLU A 402 -8.54 -8.15 5.85
N ASN A 403 -8.93 -7.57 6.99
CA ASN A 403 -8.80 -8.20 8.28
C ASN A 403 -10.17 -8.69 8.78
N ILE A 404 -10.27 -9.97 9.13
CA ILE A 404 -11.49 -10.57 9.67
C ILE A 404 -11.83 -9.92 11.01
N ASN A 405 -13.09 -9.52 11.16
CA ASN A 405 -13.65 -9.03 12.42
C ASN A 405 -14.56 -10.10 13.05
N LEU A 406 -14.13 -10.67 14.18
CA LEU A 406 -14.87 -11.75 14.84
C LEU A 406 -16.27 -11.32 15.32
N SER A 407 -16.45 -10.05 15.64
CA SER A 407 -17.76 -9.53 16.10
C SER A 407 -18.72 -9.21 14.94
N ASN A 408 -18.18 -9.04 13.73
CA ASN A 408 -18.95 -8.84 12.50
C ASN A 408 -18.22 -9.53 11.35
N PRO A 409 -18.40 -10.87 11.16
CA PRO A 409 -17.67 -11.63 10.16
C PRO A 409 -18.29 -11.49 8.76
N ARG A 410 -18.61 -10.26 8.36
CA ARG A 410 -19.06 -9.89 7.02
C ARG A 410 -18.17 -8.78 6.51
N ILE A 411 -17.52 -9.01 5.38
CA ILE A 411 -16.57 -8.09 4.75
C ILE A 411 -17.10 -7.74 3.39
N LYS A 412 -17.33 -6.45 3.16
CA LYS A 412 -17.75 -5.90 1.88
C LYS A 412 -16.56 -5.21 1.21
N THR A 413 -16.33 -5.56 -0.04
CA THR A 413 -15.35 -4.92 -0.92
C THR A 413 -16.04 -4.42 -2.19
N TYR A 414 -15.27 -3.71 -3.01
CA TYR A 414 -15.73 -3.20 -4.28
C TYR A 414 -14.77 -3.65 -5.36
N TRP A 415 -15.32 -4.12 -6.50
CA TRP A 415 -14.49 -4.41 -7.66
C TRP A 415 -13.63 -3.21 -8.04
N GLY A 416 -12.35 -3.43 -8.26
CA GLY A 416 -11.43 -2.41 -8.71
C GLY A 416 -10.96 -1.41 -7.64
N SER A 417 -11.45 -1.49 -6.40
CA SER A 417 -10.98 -0.61 -5.31
C SER A 417 -9.49 -0.77 -4.99
N ILE A 418 -8.84 -1.83 -5.48
CA ILE A 418 -7.39 -2.03 -5.44
C ILE A 418 -6.64 -1.20 -6.49
N ASN A 419 -7.34 -0.63 -7.48
CA ASN A 419 -6.79 0.26 -8.49
C ASN A 419 -7.80 1.35 -8.90
N PRO A 420 -8.15 2.25 -7.98
CA PRO A 420 -9.22 3.22 -8.20
C PRO A 420 -8.92 4.26 -9.30
N LEU A 421 -7.64 4.53 -9.59
CA LEU A 421 -7.27 5.43 -10.69
C LEU A 421 -7.62 4.84 -12.07
N PHE A 422 -7.57 3.53 -12.21
CA PHE A 422 -8.05 2.86 -13.42
C PHE A 422 -9.58 2.81 -13.46
N TYR A 423 -10.22 2.50 -12.33
CA TYR A 423 -11.69 2.40 -12.21
C TYR A 423 -12.34 3.75 -11.93
N ASN A 424 -12.00 4.76 -12.70
CA ASN A 424 -12.42 6.15 -12.55
C ASN A 424 -13.87 6.45 -12.97
N ALA A 425 -14.57 5.46 -13.50
CA ALA A 425 -16.01 5.53 -13.78
C ALA A 425 -16.90 5.33 -12.52
N TRP A 426 -16.29 5.07 -11.37
CA TRP A 426 -16.97 4.84 -10.09
C TRP A 426 -16.37 5.68 -8.97
N ASP A 427 -17.23 6.37 -8.22
CA ASP A 427 -16.84 7.05 -6.98
C ASP A 427 -17.00 6.08 -5.81
N TYR A 428 -15.87 5.59 -5.28
CA TYR A 428 -15.86 4.62 -4.18
C TYR A 428 -16.24 5.22 -2.83
N ASP A 429 -16.19 6.54 -2.66
CA ASP A 429 -16.57 7.23 -1.43
C ASP A 429 -18.08 7.49 -1.38
N LEU A 430 -18.66 7.88 -2.52
CA LEU A 430 -20.10 8.09 -2.67
C LEU A 430 -20.86 6.80 -3.01
N ASN A 431 -20.14 5.78 -3.49
CA ASN A 431 -20.68 4.50 -3.95
C ASN A 431 -21.67 4.65 -5.12
N GLU A 432 -21.29 5.44 -6.09
CA GLU A 432 -22.09 5.76 -7.27
C GLU A 432 -21.20 5.92 -8.53
N PRO A 433 -21.74 5.81 -9.74
CA PRO A 433 -20.99 6.11 -10.95
C PRO A 433 -20.64 7.61 -11.03
N THR A 434 -19.46 7.90 -11.59
CA THR A 434 -19.06 9.29 -11.82
C THR A 434 -19.94 9.96 -12.88
N ILE A 435 -20.01 11.29 -12.86
CA ILE A 435 -20.80 12.08 -13.83
C ILE A 435 -20.38 11.73 -15.27
N GLU A 436 -19.09 11.54 -15.52
CA GLU A 436 -18.57 11.18 -16.84
C GLU A 436 -19.03 9.79 -17.28
N ALA A 437 -19.26 8.87 -16.35
CA ALA A 437 -19.71 7.52 -16.68
C ALA A 437 -21.17 7.47 -17.17
N CYS A 438 -22.04 8.33 -16.64
CA CYS A 438 -23.45 8.41 -17.03
C CYS A 438 -23.80 9.59 -17.95
N GLY A 439 -22.81 10.39 -18.34
CA GLY A 439 -23.01 11.50 -19.29
C GLY A 439 -23.81 12.68 -18.74
N GLY A 440 -23.98 12.80 -17.40
CA GLY A 440 -24.72 13.89 -16.79
C GLY A 440 -25.10 13.67 -15.33
N VAL A 441 -26.06 14.44 -14.84
CA VAL A 441 -26.52 14.39 -13.46
C VAL A 441 -27.51 13.27 -13.25
N SER A 442 -27.31 12.46 -12.21
CA SER A 442 -28.23 11.39 -11.85
C SER A 442 -29.63 11.95 -11.53
N GLY A 443 -30.64 11.40 -12.18
CA GLY A 443 -32.01 11.87 -12.08
C GLY A 443 -32.43 12.88 -13.17
N ASP A 444 -31.50 13.49 -13.92
CA ASP A 444 -31.77 14.44 -15.02
C ASP A 444 -31.90 13.68 -16.34
N THR A 445 -33.01 12.98 -16.52
CA THR A 445 -33.26 12.09 -17.67
C THR A 445 -33.47 12.81 -19.00
N ASN A 446 -33.84 14.10 -18.94
CA ASN A 446 -34.06 14.93 -20.12
C ASN A 446 -32.83 15.75 -20.52
N ASN A 447 -31.74 15.74 -19.70
CA ASN A 447 -30.49 16.47 -19.88
C ASN A 447 -30.68 18.01 -19.97
N ASP A 448 -31.59 18.57 -19.18
CA ASP A 448 -31.77 20.03 -19.12
C ASP A 448 -31.03 20.70 -17.94
N SER A 449 -30.29 19.93 -17.17
CA SER A 449 -29.51 20.30 -15.98
C SER A 449 -30.34 20.60 -14.73
N GLU A 450 -31.62 20.26 -14.73
CA GLU A 450 -32.52 20.37 -13.57
C GLU A 450 -33.12 18.97 -13.31
N VAL A 451 -33.15 18.52 -12.05
CA VAL A 451 -33.88 17.30 -11.65
C VAL A 451 -35.26 17.72 -11.19
N ASP A 452 -36.29 17.50 -12.03
CA ASP A 452 -37.63 17.95 -11.78
C ASP A 452 -38.72 16.93 -12.18
N ILE A 453 -39.99 17.37 -12.23
CA ILE A 453 -41.12 16.50 -12.56
C ILE A 453 -41.10 15.98 -14.01
N LEU A 454 -40.39 16.66 -14.91
CA LEU A 454 -40.29 16.25 -16.31
C LEU A 454 -39.49 14.98 -16.46
N ASP A 455 -38.46 14.82 -15.62
CA ASP A 455 -37.65 13.58 -15.56
C ASP A 455 -38.49 12.39 -15.12
N ILE A 456 -39.31 12.59 -14.07
CA ILE A 456 -40.27 11.56 -13.62
C ILE A 456 -41.20 11.14 -14.75
N VAL A 457 -41.71 12.09 -15.52
CA VAL A 457 -42.58 11.77 -16.66
C VAL A 457 -41.86 10.91 -17.68
N MET A 458 -40.60 11.21 -18.02
CA MET A 458 -39.80 10.40 -18.95
C MET A 458 -39.55 8.99 -18.44
N ILE A 459 -39.29 8.83 -17.14
CA ILE A 459 -39.13 7.49 -16.53
C ILE A 459 -40.46 6.72 -16.58
N VAL A 460 -41.58 7.35 -16.27
CA VAL A 460 -42.88 6.71 -16.34
C VAL A 460 -43.25 6.29 -17.76
N ASP A 461 -42.93 7.12 -18.76
CA ASP A 461 -43.11 6.78 -20.17
C ASP A 461 -42.25 5.58 -20.57
N HIS A 462 -41.02 5.49 -20.05
CA HIS A 462 -40.14 4.33 -20.22
C HIS A 462 -40.76 3.07 -19.60
N LEU A 463 -41.20 3.14 -18.36
CA LEU A 463 -41.80 2.01 -17.63
C LEU A 463 -43.11 1.52 -18.24
N THR A 464 -43.89 2.41 -18.86
CA THR A 464 -45.13 2.07 -19.58
C THR A 464 -44.86 1.65 -21.03
N SER A 465 -43.61 1.68 -21.48
CA SER A 465 -43.17 1.37 -22.85
C SER A 465 -43.72 2.34 -23.92
N GLU A 466 -44.12 3.55 -23.55
CA GLU A 466 -44.55 4.59 -24.47
C GLU A 466 -43.38 5.29 -25.14
N ALA A 467 -42.28 5.55 -24.38
CA ALA A 467 -41.03 6.08 -24.90
C ALA A 467 -39.84 5.45 -24.13
N LEU A 468 -39.00 4.69 -24.84
CA LEU A 468 -37.86 4.02 -24.21
C LEU A 468 -36.66 4.97 -24.06
N LEU A 469 -36.17 5.09 -22.85
CA LEU A 469 -34.89 5.74 -22.56
C LEU A 469 -33.72 4.89 -23.07
N ILE A 470 -32.69 5.52 -23.59
CA ILE A 470 -31.47 4.87 -24.11
C ILE A 470 -30.23 5.73 -23.76
N GLY A 471 -29.05 5.09 -23.70
CA GLY A 471 -27.79 5.78 -23.44
C GLY A 471 -27.80 6.52 -22.12
N ASP A 472 -27.29 7.74 -22.10
CA ASP A 472 -27.12 8.55 -20.90
C ASP A 472 -28.44 8.79 -20.15
N SER A 473 -29.55 9.05 -20.84
CA SER A 473 -30.87 9.20 -20.22
C SER A 473 -31.34 7.95 -19.46
N LEU A 474 -30.97 6.74 -19.95
CA LEU A 474 -31.27 5.50 -19.24
C LEU A 474 -30.38 5.33 -18.00
N CYS A 475 -29.10 5.69 -18.11
CA CYS A 475 -28.16 5.66 -16.98
C CYS A 475 -28.57 6.65 -15.88
N GLN A 476 -28.97 7.86 -16.25
CA GLN A 476 -29.42 8.90 -15.31
C GLN A 476 -30.75 8.57 -14.64
N ALA A 477 -31.62 7.77 -15.32
CA ALA A 477 -32.89 7.33 -14.79
C ALA A 477 -32.77 6.28 -13.67
N ASP A 478 -31.70 5.48 -13.69
CA ASP A 478 -31.36 4.50 -12.65
C ASP A 478 -30.63 5.21 -11.49
N ILE A 479 -31.39 5.92 -10.67
CA ILE A 479 -30.83 6.78 -9.61
C ILE A 479 -30.34 5.98 -8.39
N ASN A 480 -30.76 4.73 -8.24
CA ASN A 480 -30.29 3.84 -7.19
C ASN A 480 -29.12 2.95 -7.65
N PHE A 481 -28.76 3.04 -8.93
CA PHE A 481 -27.67 2.31 -9.58
C PHE A 481 -27.77 0.78 -9.44
N ASP A 482 -29.00 0.24 -9.46
CA ASP A 482 -29.23 -1.20 -9.41
C ASP A 482 -29.30 -1.83 -10.83
N LEU A 483 -29.11 -1.04 -11.85
CA LEU A 483 -29.12 -1.36 -13.29
C LEU A 483 -30.52 -1.75 -13.81
N SER A 484 -31.55 -1.30 -13.12
CA SER A 484 -32.94 -1.50 -13.50
C SER A 484 -33.72 -0.20 -13.27
N VAL A 485 -34.16 0.43 -14.35
CA VAL A 485 -35.04 1.58 -14.18
C VAL A 485 -36.44 1.07 -13.82
N ASP A 486 -36.90 1.36 -12.58
CA ASP A 486 -38.20 0.91 -12.09
C ASP A 486 -38.88 1.95 -11.19
N ILE A 487 -39.89 1.53 -10.44
CA ILE A 487 -40.67 2.44 -9.58
C ILE A 487 -39.85 2.96 -8.38
N LEU A 488 -38.76 2.27 -7.98
CA LEU A 488 -37.93 2.72 -6.87
C LEU A 488 -37.16 3.96 -7.26
N ASP A 489 -36.72 4.06 -8.51
CA ASP A 489 -36.04 5.26 -9.04
C ASP A 489 -36.98 6.46 -9.02
N VAL A 490 -38.21 6.26 -9.46
CA VAL A 490 -39.23 7.31 -9.40
C VAL A 490 -39.41 7.82 -7.98
N VAL A 491 -39.48 6.92 -6.98
CA VAL A 491 -39.64 7.30 -5.56
C VAL A 491 -38.44 8.10 -5.05
N ILE A 492 -37.21 7.72 -5.45
CA ILE A 492 -36.00 8.43 -5.05
C ILE A 492 -35.96 9.81 -5.69
N ILE A 493 -36.22 9.94 -7.00
CA ILE A 493 -36.26 11.25 -7.69
C ILE A 493 -37.32 12.18 -7.04
N VAL A 494 -38.50 11.67 -6.74
CA VAL A 494 -39.50 12.46 -5.98
C VAL A 494 -38.94 12.95 -4.65
N SER A 495 -38.19 12.10 -3.95
CA SER A 495 -37.57 12.50 -2.69
C SER A 495 -36.49 13.57 -2.87
N VAL A 496 -35.71 13.52 -3.93
CA VAL A 496 -34.71 14.55 -4.30
C VAL A 496 -35.40 15.89 -4.60
N ILE A 497 -36.44 15.87 -5.43
CA ILE A 497 -37.20 17.08 -5.81
C ILE A 497 -37.86 17.75 -4.58
N LEU A 498 -38.34 16.97 -3.61
CA LEU A 498 -38.98 17.51 -2.40
C LEU A 498 -37.99 18.08 -1.36
N GLN A 499 -36.71 17.77 -1.49
CA GLN A 499 -35.63 18.26 -0.61
C GLN A 499 -34.97 19.56 -1.13
N ASN A 500 -35.11 19.85 -2.41
CA ASN A 500 -34.68 21.07 -3.07
C ASN A 500 -35.77 22.15 -3.00
#